data_6b30d643b62055876cf40d5de79ce264
#
_entry.id   6b30d643b62055876cf40d5de79ce264
#
_cell.length_a   1.000
_cell.length_b   1.000
_cell.length_c   1.000
_cell.angle_alpha   90.00
_cell.angle_beta   90.00
_cell.angle_gamma   90.00
#
_symmetry.space_group_name_H-M   'P 1'
#
loop_
_entity.id
_entity.type
_entity.pdbx_description
1 polymer ?
#
loop_
_entity_poly.entity_id
_entity_poly.type
_entity_poly.pdbx_seq_one_letter_code
_entity_poly.pdbx_strand_id
1 'polypeptide(L)'
;MPMTDWNPALYSKFDAERMRAARDLLARIPLEKAGVVYDLGCGPGNSAELLVRRFPHARIVGLDTSDAMLAHARVRAPRAQFVKQDIASWAPHDRPDLIFANAALQFLPDHDRLFPRLMSYLAPDGVLAAQMPNIARESSHALMRMVAAEGPWSSRLVPIAKTQPLIAAYEDYYDWLKPAASAIDVWMTTYVHPLDGPQSIADWFAGSALQPFLERLGDEERCEFLARYRNGLKNAYPAQPDGTTLFAYPRLFMVAVKAKAGARLASDPTPSA
;
A
#
# COMPACT_ATOMS: atom_id res chain seq x y z
N MET A 1 7.48 -13.29 -10.85
CA MET A 1 6.32 -14.08 -11.32
C MET A 1 5.24 -13.10 -11.72
N PRO A 2 4.51 -13.28 -12.83
CA PRO A 2 3.39 -12.43 -13.15
C PRO A 2 2.37 -12.55 -11.99
N MET A 3 2.04 -11.43 -11.37
CA MET A 3 0.94 -11.36 -10.42
C MET A 3 -0.33 -11.66 -11.21
N THR A 4 -1.11 -12.63 -10.75
CA THR A 4 -2.45 -12.90 -11.28
C THR A 4 -3.30 -11.66 -11.17
N ASP A 5 -4.17 -11.46 -12.15
CA ASP A 5 -4.98 -10.26 -12.28
C ASP A 5 -5.88 -10.10 -11.03
N TRP A 6 -5.79 -8.96 -10.37
CA TRP A 6 -6.56 -8.66 -9.17
C TRP A 6 -8.05 -8.62 -9.51
N ASN A 7 -8.90 -9.21 -8.65
CA ASN A 7 -10.35 -9.18 -8.84
C ASN A 7 -10.94 -7.87 -8.29
N PRO A 8 -11.35 -6.92 -9.15
CA PRO A 8 -11.87 -5.62 -8.72
C PRO A 8 -13.14 -5.72 -7.86
N ALA A 9 -14.01 -6.70 -8.11
CA ALA A 9 -15.26 -6.85 -7.38
C ALA A 9 -15.04 -7.24 -5.90
N LEU A 10 -14.10 -8.18 -5.64
CA LEU A 10 -13.73 -8.54 -4.27
C LEU A 10 -12.98 -7.40 -3.57
N TYR A 11 -12.18 -6.65 -4.33
CA TYR A 11 -11.45 -5.50 -3.79
C TYR A 11 -12.40 -4.38 -3.36
N SER A 12 -13.46 -4.12 -4.12
CA SER A 12 -14.41 -3.03 -3.90
C SER A 12 -15.35 -3.24 -2.69
N LYS A 13 -15.48 -4.48 -2.18
CA LYS A 13 -16.34 -4.78 -1.01
C LYS A 13 -16.00 -3.92 0.22
N PHE A 14 -14.73 -3.50 0.36
CA PHE A 14 -14.23 -2.73 1.50
C PHE A 14 -13.62 -1.38 1.06
N ASP A 15 -14.16 -0.78 0.02
CA ASP A 15 -13.64 0.48 -0.53
C ASP A 15 -13.67 1.62 0.50
N ALA A 16 -14.75 1.74 1.27
CA ALA A 16 -14.90 2.81 2.24
C ALA A 16 -13.81 2.75 3.33
N GLU A 17 -13.55 1.56 3.85
CA GLU A 17 -12.54 1.29 4.88
C GLU A 17 -11.12 1.52 4.34
N ARG A 18 -10.85 1.03 3.13
CA ARG A 18 -9.54 1.18 2.47
C ARG A 18 -9.23 2.63 2.13
N MET A 19 -10.26 3.41 1.79
CA MET A 19 -10.13 4.83 1.43
C MET A 19 -9.85 5.75 2.63
N ARG A 20 -10.07 5.32 3.88
CA ARG A 20 -9.70 6.11 5.08
C ARG A 20 -8.23 6.50 5.03
N ALA A 21 -7.34 5.51 4.81
CA ALA A 21 -5.91 5.75 4.76
C ALA A 21 -5.48 6.69 3.60
N ALA A 22 -6.09 6.53 2.43
CA ALA A 22 -5.79 7.42 1.29
C ALA A 22 -6.19 8.88 1.57
N ARG A 23 -7.33 9.09 2.25
CA ARG A 23 -7.78 10.43 2.64
C ARG A 23 -6.87 11.07 3.70
N ASP A 24 -6.46 10.29 4.70
CA ASP A 24 -5.58 10.78 5.76
C ASP A 24 -4.19 11.11 5.22
N LEU A 25 -3.65 10.27 4.29
CA LEU A 25 -2.41 10.58 3.58
C LEU A 25 -2.53 11.87 2.77
N LEU A 26 -3.60 12.00 1.98
CA LEU A 26 -3.83 13.18 1.14
C LEU A 26 -3.96 14.47 1.97
N ALA A 27 -4.59 14.40 3.15
CA ALA A 27 -4.78 15.54 4.05
C ALA A 27 -3.46 16.09 4.63
N ARG A 28 -2.40 15.25 4.68
CA ARG A 28 -1.08 15.64 5.20
C ARG A 28 -0.14 16.19 4.12
N ILE A 29 -0.54 16.19 2.85
CA ILE A 29 0.29 16.70 1.75
C ILE A 29 0.33 18.24 1.80
N PRO A 30 1.51 18.85 2.00
CA PRO A 30 1.66 20.31 2.17
C PRO A 30 1.72 21.03 0.80
N LEU A 31 0.88 20.63 -0.16
CA LEU A 31 0.76 21.26 -1.46
C LEU A 31 -0.63 21.87 -1.61
N GLU A 32 -0.71 23.16 -1.88
CA GLU A 32 -1.97 23.83 -2.24
C GLU A 32 -2.33 23.56 -3.70
N LYS A 33 -1.34 23.48 -4.58
CA LYS A 33 -1.46 23.25 -6.03
C LYS A 33 -0.39 22.26 -6.48
N ALA A 34 -0.69 21.54 -7.54
CA ALA A 34 0.25 20.68 -8.25
C ALA A 34 -0.01 20.79 -9.75
N GLY A 35 1.03 20.73 -10.55
CA GLY A 35 0.94 20.66 -12.02
C GLY A 35 0.96 19.21 -12.51
N VAL A 36 1.84 18.37 -11.94
CA VAL A 36 2.01 16.97 -12.33
C VAL A 36 1.99 16.08 -11.10
N VAL A 37 1.09 15.07 -11.12
CA VAL A 37 0.89 14.12 -10.04
C VAL A 37 0.93 12.70 -10.59
N TYR A 38 1.73 11.83 -9.98
CA TYR A 38 1.72 10.40 -10.25
C TYR A 38 1.11 9.62 -9.08
N ASP A 39 0.17 8.73 -9.41
CA ASP A 39 -0.47 7.78 -8.48
C ASP A 39 0.08 6.38 -8.76
N LEU A 40 1.01 5.92 -7.93
CA LEU A 40 1.73 4.67 -8.11
C LEU A 40 0.93 3.50 -7.54
N GLY A 41 0.61 2.51 -8.38
CA GLY A 41 -0.28 1.41 -8.02
C GLY A 41 -1.70 1.91 -7.80
N CYS A 42 -2.22 2.67 -8.77
CA CYS A 42 -3.51 3.35 -8.68
C CYS A 42 -4.73 2.40 -8.54
N GLY A 43 -4.54 1.10 -8.83
CA GLY A 43 -5.60 0.11 -8.77
C GLY A 43 -6.82 0.51 -9.61
N PRO A 44 -8.06 0.35 -9.07
CA PRO A 44 -9.28 0.71 -9.79
C PRO A 44 -9.59 2.21 -9.77
N GLY A 45 -8.61 3.07 -9.45
CA GLY A 45 -8.69 4.53 -9.56
C GLY A 45 -9.21 5.28 -8.34
N ASN A 46 -9.33 4.62 -7.19
CA ASN A 46 -9.88 5.23 -5.97
C ASN A 46 -9.04 6.43 -5.49
N SER A 47 -7.72 6.27 -5.42
CA SER A 47 -6.79 7.35 -5.09
C SER A 47 -6.74 8.41 -6.17
N ALA A 48 -6.72 8.02 -7.45
CA ALA A 48 -6.74 8.95 -8.57
C ALA A 48 -7.98 9.87 -8.54
N GLU A 49 -9.15 9.35 -8.17
CA GLU A 49 -10.37 10.17 -8.00
C GLU A 49 -10.20 11.24 -6.91
N LEU A 50 -9.60 10.89 -5.77
CA LEU A 50 -9.30 11.86 -4.70
C LEU A 50 -8.29 12.92 -5.16
N LEU A 51 -7.25 12.50 -5.87
CA LEU A 51 -6.22 13.40 -6.41
C LEU A 51 -6.81 14.38 -7.44
N VAL A 52 -7.69 13.91 -8.33
CA VAL A 52 -8.42 14.78 -9.29
C VAL A 52 -9.26 15.84 -8.58
N ARG A 53 -9.91 15.47 -7.47
CA ARG A 53 -10.71 16.43 -6.67
C ARG A 53 -9.83 17.43 -5.94
N ARG A 54 -8.70 16.99 -5.38
CA ARG A 54 -7.78 17.82 -4.60
C ARG A 54 -6.97 18.78 -5.47
N PHE A 55 -6.57 18.33 -6.67
CA PHE A 55 -5.74 19.07 -7.61
C PHE A 55 -6.43 19.18 -8.99
N PRO A 56 -7.51 19.99 -9.10
CA PRO A 56 -8.37 20.00 -10.28
C PRO A 56 -7.70 20.47 -11.58
N HIS A 57 -6.55 21.13 -11.49
CA HIS A 57 -5.78 21.63 -12.61
C HIS A 57 -4.51 20.81 -12.92
N ALA A 58 -4.23 19.78 -12.10
CA ALA A 58 -3.08 18.93 -12.29
C ALA A 58 -3.30 17.91 -13.41
N ARG A 59 -2.21 17.58 -14.09
CA ARG A 59 -2.13 16.35 -14.89
C ARG A 59 -1.88 15.18 -13.94
N ILE A 60 -2.88 14.32 -13.79
CA ILE A 60 -2.82 13.14 -12.92
C ILE A 60 -2.60 11.90 -13.77
N VAL A 61 -1.56 11.13 -13.45
CA VAL A 61 -1.19 9.90 -14.15
C VAL A 61 -1.16 8.75 -13.15
N GLY A 62 -2.11 7.83 -13.29
CA GLY A 62 -2.15 6.59 -12.51
C GLY A 62 -1.38 5.47 -13.21
N LEU A 63 -0.55 4.76 -12.45
CA LEU A 63 0.22 3.61 -12.92
C LEU A 63 -0.25 2.35 -12.21
N ASP A 64 -0.48 1.28 -12.97
CA ASP A 64 -0.73 -0.07 -12.44
C ASP A 64 -0.25 -1.11 -13.46
N THR A 65 -0.02 -2.35 -13.01
CA THR A 65 0.35 -3.47 -13.89
C THR A 65 -0.86 -4.25 -14.40
N SER A 66 -2.03 -4.11 -13.79
CA SER A 66 -3.26 -4.84 -14.11
C SER A 66 -4.12 -4.08 -15.12
N ASP A 67 -4.36 -4.67 -16.30
CA ASP A 67 -5.26 -4.11 -17.29
C ASP A 67 -6.70 -4.01 -16.79
N ALA A 68 -7.15 -5.00 -15.98
CA ALA A 68 -8.48 -5.00 -15.39
C ALA A 68 -8.65 -3.81 -14.42
N MET A 69 -7.66 -3.54 -13.54
CA MET A 69 -7.68 -2.38 -12.65
C MET A 69 -7.71 -1.08 -13.43
N LEU A 70 -6.86 -0.94 -14.46
CA LEU A 70 -6.80 0.27 -15.28
C LEU A 70 -8.10 0.53 -16.06
N ALA A 71 -8.80 -0.53 -16.48
CA ALA A 71 -10.12 -0.39 -17.12
C ALA A 71 -11.15 0.23 -16.16
N HIS A 72 -11.20 -0.23 -14.90
CA HIS A 72 -12.04 0.36 -13.87
C HIS A 72 -11.63 1.80 -13.52
N ALA A 73 -10.31 2.06 -13.44
CA ALA A 73 -9.77 3.38 -13.12
C ALA A 73 -10.19 4.45 -14.14
N ARG A 74 -10.19 4.11 -15.44
CA ARG A 74 -10.63 5.02 -16.52
C ARG A 74 -12.10 5.41 -16.37
N VAL A 75 -12.94 4.51 -15.89
CA VAL A 75 -14.37 4.80 -15.64
C VAL A 75 -14.53 5.66 -14.39
N ARG A 76 -13.80 5.35 -13.31
CA ARG A 76 -13.91 6.03 -12.01
C ARG A 76 -13.36 7.46 -12.03
N ALA A 77 -12.22 7.67 -12.66
CA ALA A 77 -11.54 8.96 -12.71
C ALA A 77 -11.21 9.37 -14.16
N PRO A 78 -12.20 9.69 -15.00
CA PRO A 78 -12.03 9.93 -16.45
C PRO A 78 -11.17 11.15 -16.77
N ARG A 79 -10.89 12.01 -15.80
CA ARG A 79 -9.99 13.17 -15.93
C ARG A 79 -8.51 12.84 -15.73
N ALA A 80 -8.19 11.66 -15.17
CA ALA A 80 -6.83 11.18 -15.01
C ALA A 80 -6.42 10.34 -16.23
N GLN A 81 -5.10 10.27 -16.46
CA GLN A 81 -4.50 9.38 -17.42
C GLN A 81 -4.08 8.08 -16.73
N PHE A 82 -4.19 6.94 -17.42
CA PHE A 82 -3.83 5.66 -16.84
C PHE A 82 -2.91 4.89 -17.78
N VAL A 83 -1.77 4.45 -17.25
CA VAL A 83 -0.69 3.79 -17.99
C VAL A 83 -0.39 2.45 -17.34
N LYS A 84 -0.29 1.39 -18.16
CA LYS A 84 0.21 0.10 -17.70
C LYS A 84 1.72 0.18 -17.54
N GLN A 85 2.20 0.18 -16.30
CA GLN A 85 3.61 0.34 -15.99
C GLN A 85 3.95 -0.31 -14.64
N ASP A 86 5.09 -0.99 -14.60
CA ASP A 86 5.65 -1.50 -13.35
C ASP A 86 6.46 -0.39 -12.65
N ILE A 87 6.14 -0.13 -11.39
CA ILE A 87 6.81 0.85 -10.53
C ILE A 87 8.31 0.50 -10.37
N ALA A 88 8.67 -0.78 -10.39
CA ALA A 88 10.05 -1.23 -10.24
C ALA A 88 10.95 -0.65 -11.33
N SER A 89 10.46 -0.58 -12.57
CA SER A 89 11.18 -0.07 -13.75
C SER A 89 10.75 1.35 -14.16
N TRP A 90 9.78 1.95 -13.46
CA TRP A 90 9.25 3.25 -13.82
C TRP A 90 10.23 4.39 -13.56
N ALA A 91 10.26 5.31 -14.51
CA ALA A 91 10.83 6.65 -14.38
C ALA A 91 9.90 7.66 -15.05
N PRO A 92 9.61 8.82 -14.45
CA PRO A 92 8.77 9.84 -15.06
C PRO A 92 9.50 10.57 -16.19
N HIS A 93 8.74 11.05 -17.20
CA HIS A 93 9.29 11.95 -18.24
C HIS A 93 9.50 13.37 -17.72
N ASP A 94 8.61 13.82 -16.82
CA ASP A 94 8.63 15.13 -16.18
C ASP A 94 9.03 15.00 -14.72
N ARG A 95 9.44 16.11 -14.11
CA ARG A 95 9.62 16.15 -12.66
C ARG A 95 8.28 16.43 -11.99
N PRO A 96 7.64 15.44 -11.31
CA PRO A 96 6.36 15.65 -10.68
C PRO A 96 6.45 16.51 -9.42
N ASP A 97 5.37 17.23 -9.14
CA ASP A 97 5.17 17.92 -7.86
C ASP A 97 4.72 16.96 -6.77
N LEU A 98 4.05 15.86 -7.15
CA LEU A 98 3.59 14.85 -6.20
C LEU A 98 3.77 13.44 -6.79
N ILE A 99 4.41 12.59 -6.01
CA ILE A 99 4.33 11.13 -6.14
C ILE A 99 3.49 10.62 -4.99
N PHE A 100 2.34 10.03 -5.31
CA PHE A 100 1.40 9.45 -4.35
C PHE A 100 1.40 7.94 -4.48
N ALA A 101 1.43 7.20 -3.36
CA ALA A 101 1.39 5.75 -3.36
C ALA A 101 0.60 5.24 -2.15
N ASN A 102 -0.59 4.72 -2.40
CA ASN A 102 -1.45 4.20 -1.34
C ASN A 102 -1.59 2.69 -1.43
N ALA A 103 -0.99 1.96 -0.48
CA ALA A 103 -1.01 0.50 -0.39
C ALA A 103 -0.47 -0.20 -1.66
N ALA A 104 0.62 0.31 -2.22
CA ALA A 104 1.27 -0.20 -3.41
C ALA A 104 2.74 -0.58 -3.21
N LEU A 105 3.52 0.27 -2.53
CA LEU A 105 4.97 0.09 -2.45
C LEU A 105 5.40 -1.12 -1.62
N GLN A 106 4.56 -1.63 -0.70
CA GLN A 106 4.85 -2.83 0.08
C GLN A 106 5.10 -4.10 -0.77
N PHE A 107 4.66 -4.09 -2.04
CA PHE A 107 4.87 -5.21 -2.96
C PHE A 107 6.22 -5.17 -3.69
N LEU A 108 6.99 -4.11 -3.51
CA LEU A 108 8.29 -3.94 -4.14
C LEU A 108 9.41 -4.29 -3.16
N PRO A 109 10.51 -4.87 -3.64
CA PRO A 109 11.70 -5.09 -2.83
C PRO A 109 12.55 -3.81 -2.72
N ASP A 110 13.64 -3.89 -1.97
CA ASP A 110 14.76 -2.92 -1.95
C ASP A 110 14.30 -1.47 -1.67
N HIS A 111 13.51 -1.28 -0.60
CA HIS A 111 12.99 0.04 -0.22
C HIS A 111 14.10 1.05 0.07
N ASP A 112 15.26 0.61 0.53
CA ASP A 112 16.48 1.40 0.73
C ASP A 112 16.96 2.09 -0.56
N ARG A 113 16.67 1.50 -1.72
CA ARG A 113 16.95 2.07 -3.04
C ARG A 113 15.73 2.73 -3.67
N LEU A 114 14.54 2.15 -3.45
CA LEU A 114 13.29 2.62 -4.04
C LEU A 114 12.95 4.04 -3.56
N PHE A 115 12.95 4.28 -2.25
CA PHE A 115 12.53 5.58 -1.70
C PHE A 115 13.46 6.73 -2.08
N PRO A 116 14.79 6.62 -1.99
CA PRO A 116 15.70 7.64 -2.54
C PRO A 116 15.51 7.87 -4.04
N ARG A 117 15.25 6.82 -4.84
CA ARG A 117 14.97 6.92 -6.26
C ARG A 117 13.71 7.72 -6.54
N LEU A 118 12.60 7.44 -5.83
CA LEU A 118 11.36 8.20 -5.96
C LEU A 118 11.55 9.67 -5.59
N MET A 119 12.29 9.95 -4.50
CA MET A 119 12.65 11.32 -4.13
C MET A 119 13.49 12.03 -5.22
N SER A 120 14.37 11.31 -5.91
CA SER A 120 15.20 11.92 -6.97
C SER A 120 14.36 12.44 -8.14
N TYR A 121 13.24 11.81 -8.44
CA TYR A 121 12.36 12.16 -9.55
C TYR A 121 11.56 13.46 -9.34
N LEU A 122 11.28 13.82 -8.09
CA LEU A 122 10.46 14.98 -7.76
C LEU A 122 11.08 16.30 -8.26
N ALA A 123 10.22 17.26 -8.53
CA ALA A 123 10.60 18.66 -8.65
C ALA A 123 11.16 19.20 -7.32
N PRO A 124 11.92 20.31 -7.29
CA PRO A 124 12.21 21.02 -6.04
C PRO A 124 10.91 21.37 -5.31
N ASP A 125 10.88 21.19 -3.98
CA ASP A 125 9.68 21.30 -3.13
C ASP A 125 8.57 20.27 -3.47
N GLY A 126 8.81 19.33 -4.39
CA GLY A 126 7.89 18.25 -4.69
C GLY A 126 7.76 17.26 -3.51
N VAL A 127 6.67 16.52 -3.46
CA VAL A 127 6.30 15.69 -2.32
C VAL A 127 6.21 14.22 -2.71
N LEU A 128 6.85 13.36 -1.92
CA LEU A 128 6.56 11.93 -1.88
C LEU A 128 5.59 11.67 -0.74
N ALA A 129 4.40 11.15 -1.04
CA ALA A 129 3.41 10.74 -0.07
C ALA A 129 3.12 9.25 -0.24
N ALA A 130 3.48 8.43 0.74
CA ALA A 130 3.30 6.99 0.69
C ALA A 130 2.62 6.45 1.94
N GLN A 131 1.78 5.44 1.75
CA GLN A 131 1.16 4.68 2.82
C GLN A 131 1.26 3.19 2.50
N MET A 132 1.58 2.39 3.52
CA MET A 132 1.68 0.93 3.40
C MET A 132 1.04 0.24 4.59
N PRO A 133 0.33 -0.89 4.39
CA PRO A 133 -0.07 -1.77 5.48
C PRO A 133 1.15 -2.27 6.26
N ASN A 134 1.10 -2.18 7.60
CA ASN A 134 2.09 -2.76 8.50
C ASN A 134 1.48 -3.94 9.26
N ILE A 135 1.01 -4.93 8.52
CA ILE A 135 0.13 -5.98 9.03
C ILE A 135 0.79 -7.36 9.08
N ALA A 136 2.00 -7.51 8.58
CA ALA A 136 2.65 -8.81 8.45
C ALA A 136 2.85 -9.54 9.80
N ARG A 137 2.90 -8.80 10.92
CA ARG A 137 3.02 -9.37 12.28
C ARG A 137 1.68 -9.58 12.96
N GLU A 138 0.57 -9.10 12.39
CA GLU A 138 -0.76 -9.24 12.96
C GLU A 138 -1.26 -10.69 12.89
N SER A 139 -2.16 -11.05 13.81
CA SER A 139 -2.71 -12.40 13.94
C SER A 139 -3.27 -12.94 12.63
N SER A 140 -3.92 -12.11 11.82
CA SER A 140 -4.46 -12.51 10.52
C SER A 140 -3.38 -13.05 9.57
N HIS A 141 -2.22 -12.40 9.48
CA HIS A 141 -1.10 -12.86 8.64
C HIS A 141 -0.32 -14.00 9.29
N ALA A 142 -0.17 -14.01 10.61
CA ALA A 142 0.43 -15.13 11.33
C ALA A 142 -0.36 -16.42 11.10
N LEU A 143 -1.69 -16.36 11.17
CA LEU A 143 -2.59 -17.47 10.88
C LEU A 143 -2.50 -17.97 9.43
N MET A 144 -2.38 -17.06 8.44
CA MET A 144 -2.15 -17.48 7.05
C MET A 144 -0.89 -18.34 6.93
N ARG A 145 0.22 -17.88 7.52
CA ARG A 145 1.50 -18.62 7.50
C ARG A 145 1.42 -19.93 8.26
N MET A 146 0.74 -19.96 9.40
CA MET A 146 0.55 -21.16 10.21
C MET A 146 -0.25 -22.22 9.44
N VAL A 147 -1.40 -21.86 8.90
CA VAL A 147 -2.23 -22.78 8.09
C VAL A 147 -1.49 -23.25 6.83
N ALA A 148 -0.70 -22.36 6.21
CA ALA A 148 0.14 -22.75 5.07
C ALA A 148 1.20 -23.79 5.42
N ALA A 149 1.70 -23.80 6.66
CA ALA A 149 2.73 -24.73 7.11
C ALA A 149 2.17 -26.08 7.61
N GLU A 150 0.92 -26.16 8.05
CA GLU A 150 0.33 -27.31 8.76
C GLU A 150 -0.43 -28.28 7.85
N GLY A 151 -0.73 -27.94 6.62
CA GLY A 151 -1.57 -28.78 5.74
C GLY A 151 -0.77 -29.66 4.77
N PRO A 152 -1.46 -30.54 4.02
CA PRO A 152 -0.86 -31.35 2.96
C PRO A 152 -0.24 -30.50 1.82
N TRP A 153 -0.60 -29.23 1.79
CA TRP A 153 -0.13 -28.22 0.86
C TRP A 153 1.17 -27.50 1.29
N SER A 154 1.75 -27.87 2.46
CA SER A 154 2.85 -27.12 3.07
C SER A 154 4.07 -26.95 2.16
N SER A 155 4.46 -27.99 1.40
CA SER A 155 5.57 -27.91 0.44
C SER A 155 5.37 -26.85 -0.65
N ARG A 156 4.12 -26.56 -1.03
CA ARG A 156 3.75 -25.55 -2.04
C ARG A 156 3.55 -24.16 -1.45
N LEU A 157 3.02 -24.07 -0.22
CA LEU A 157 2.61 -22.78 0.37
C LEU A 157 3.65 -22.15 1.29
N VAL A 158 4.53 -22.92 1.94
CA VAL A 158 5.60 -22.36 2.77
C VAL A 158 6.53 -21.42 2.00
N PRO A 159 6.95 -21.71 0.76
CA PRO A 159 7.71 -20.76 -0.04
C PRO A 159 6.98 -19.44 -0.26
N ILE A 160 5.65 -19.48 -0.52
CA ILE A 160 4.82 -18.28 -0.69
C ILE A 160 4.75 -17.48 0.60
N ALA A 161 4.54 -18.15 1.73
CA ALA A 161 4.48 -17.49 3.04
C ALA A 161 5.78 -16.72 3.37
N LYS A 162 6.94 -17.22 2.91
CA LYS A 162 8.23 -16.55 3.10
C LYS A 162 8.44 -15.33 2.20
N THR A 163 7.72 -15.22 1.09
CA THR A 163 7.80 -14.08 0.16
C THR A 163 6.75 -13.01 0.43
N GLN A 164 5.92 -13.18 1.48
CA GLN A 164 4.98 -12.10 1.85
C GLN A 164 5.74 -10.82 2.22
N PRO A 165 5.28 -9.67 1.70
CA PRO A 165 6.00 -8.41 1.90
C PRO A 165 6.11 -8.05 3.38
N LEU A 166 7.30 -7.75 3.82
CA LEU A 166 7.61 -7.10 5.09
C LEU A 166 8.08 -5.70 4.76
N ILE A 167 7.42 -4.71 5.34
CA ILE A 167 7.96 -3.35 5.31
C ILE A 167 9.01 -3.17 6.40
N ALA A 168 9.95 -2.26 6.17
CA ALA A 168 10.99 -1.93 7.12
C ALA A 168 10.46 -1.18 8.36
N ALA A 169 11.29 -0.92 9.34
CA ALA A 169 10.94 -0.08 10.47
C ALA A 169 10.77 1.39 10.02
N TYR A 170 10.01 2.18 10.76
CA TYR A 170 9.75 3.57 10.38
C TYR A 170 11.02 4.43 10.43
N GLU A 171 11.98 4.06 11.29
CA GLU A 171 13.30 4.69 11.38
C GLU A 171 14.07 4.54 10.07
N ASP A 172 14.04 3.35 9.44
CA ASP A 172 14.72 3.09 8.17
C ASP A 172 14.20 4.03 7.06
N TYR A 173 12.88 4.22 6.97
CA TYR A 173 12.30 5.14 5.98
C TYR A 173 12.71 6.58 6.23
N TYR A 174 12.77 7.00 7.49
CA TYR A 174 13.26 8.33 7.82
C TYR A 174 14.70 8.52 7.34
N ASP A 175 15.58 7.55 7.62
CA ASP A 175 16.97 7.60 7.23
C ASP A 175 17.17 7.59 5.70
N TRP A 176 16.38 6.81 4.97
CA TRP A 176 16.44 6.77 3.50
C TRP A 176 15.93 8.06 2.84
N LEU A 177 14.98 8.74 3.45
CA LEU A 177 14.39 9.97 2.93
C LEU A 177 15.20 11.21 3.31
N LYS A 178 15.82 11.23 4.49
CA LYS A 178 16.49 12.38 5.09
C LYS A 178 17.51 13.06 4.19
N PRO A 179 18.39 12.34 3.44
CA PRO A 179 19.40 12.98 2.61
C PRO A 179 18.85 13.87 1.48
N ALA A 180 17.62 13.63 1.06
CA ALA A 180 16.98 14.36 -0.06
C ALA A 180 15.82 15.26 0.37
N ALA A 181 15.42 15.22 1.64
CA ALA A 181 14.22 15.90 2.13
C ALA A 181 14.53 17.15 2.95
N SER A 182 13.77 18.21 2.74
CA SER A 182 13.72 19.41 3.61
C SER A 182 12.79 19.23 4.80
N ALA A 183 11.73 18.41 4.65
CA ALA A 183 10.80 18.06 5.70
C ALA A 183 10.35 16.61 5.54
N ILE A 184 10.15 15.91 6.66
CA ILE A 184 9.65 14.54 6.69
C ILE A 184 8.64 14.42 7.84
N ASP A 185 7.48 13.85 7.53
CA ASP A 185 6.47 13.43 8.50
C ASP A 185 6.29 11.92 8.35
N VAL A 186 6.59 11.15 9.39
CA VAL A 186 6.39 9.68 9.43
C VAL A 186 5.52 9.35 10.63
N TRP A 187 4.43 8.62 10.39
CA TRP A 187 3.54 8.23 11.48
C TRP A 187 2.89 6.87 11.24
N MET A 188 2.35 6.30 12.30
CA MET A 188 1.56 5.08 12.26
C MET A 188 0.13 5.36 12.71
N THR A 189 -0.84 4.73 12.04
CA THR A 189 -2.24 4.75 12.43
C THR A 189 -2.80 3.33 12.40
N THR A 190 -3.46 2.92 13.46
CA THR A 190 -4.24 1.69 13.46
C THR A 190 -5.71 2.03 13.24
N TYR A 191 -6.24 1.62 12.08
CA TYR A 191 -7.67 1.70 11.82
C TYR A 191 -8.35 0.50 12.45
N VAL A 192 -9.39 0.74 13.23
CA VAL A 192 -10.27 -0.32 13.71
C VAL A 192 -11.49 -0.35 12.79
N HIS A 193 -11.65 -1.46 12.06
CA HIS A 193 -12.76 -1.66 11.14
C HIS A 193 -13.80 -2.56 11.82
N PRO A 194 -15.03 -2.08 12.07
CA PRO A 194 -16.12 -2.94 12.50
C PRO A 194 -16.58 -3.77 11.27
N LEU A 195 -16.37 -5.08 11.33
CA LEU A 195 -16.71 -6.01 10.27
C LEU A 195 -17.83 -6.94 10.73
N ASP A 196 -18.61 -7.47 9.78
CA ASP A 196 -19.65 -8.46 10.02
C ASP A 196 -19.04 -9.84 10.27
N GLY A 197 -18.66 -10.08 11.51
CA GLY A 197 -18.04 -11.31 11.98
C GLY A 197 -16.60 -11.56 11.52
N PRO A 198 -15.89 -12.53 12.12
CA PRO A 198 -14.47 -12.80 11.83
C PRO A 198 -14.23 -13.36 10.43
N GLN A 199 -15.23 -13.96 9.78
CA GLN A 199 -15.14 -14.43 8.39
C GLN A 199 -14.89 -13.28 7.41
N SER A 200 -15.37 -12.06 7.70
CA SER A 200 -15.15 -10.88 6.85
C SER A 200 -13.68 -10.50 6.77
N ILE A 201 -12.83 -10.91 7.74
CA ILE A 201 -11.37 -10.74 7.64
C ILE A 201 -10.79 -11.65 6.54
N ALA A 202 -11.29 -12.89 6.42
CA ALA A 202 -10.87 -13.75 5.31
C ALA A 202 -11.30 -13.17 3.95
N ASP A 203 -12.52 -12.62 3.87
CA ASP A 203 -13.02 -11.95 2.66
C ASP A 203 -12.19 -10.70 2.32
N TRP A 204 -11.76 -9.93 3.33
CA TRP A 204 -10.86 -8.79 3.15
C TRP A 204 -9.58 -9.17 2.41
N PHE A 205 -9.01 -10.33 2.74
CA PHE A 205 -7.76 -10.80 2.16
C PHE A 205 -7.93 -11.69 0.93
N ALA A 206 -9.14 -12.15 0.61
CA ALA A 206 -9.39 -13.04 -0.52
C ALA A 206 -8.95 -12.44 -1.86
N GLY A 207 -9.11 -11.13 -2.04
CA GLY A 207 -8.64 -10.41 -3.23
C GLY A 207 -7.23 -9.82 -3.09
N SER A 208 -6.44 -10.23 -2.10
CA SER A 208 -5.10 -9.67 -1.86
C SER A 208 -4.15 -10.70 -1.25
N ALA A 209 -3.85 -10.64 0.04
CA ALA A 209 -2.82 -11.45 0.70
C ALA A 209 -3.08 -12.97 0.67
N LEU A 210 -4.34 -13.42 0.60
CA LEU A 210 -4.68 -14.84 0.48
C LEU A 210 -4.56 -15.37 -0.95
N GLN A 211 -4.72 -14.52 -1.96
CA GLN A 211 -4.76 -14.95 -3.35
C GLN A 211 -3.58 -15.83 -3.77
N PRO A 212 -2.31 -15.48 -3.47
CA PRO A 212 -1.16 -16.30 -3.86
C PRO A 212 -1.18 -17.72 -3.26
N PHE A 213 -1.80 -17.89 -2.08
CA PHE A 213 -1.98 -19.21 -1.46
C PHE A 213 -3.08 -20.00 -2.15
N LEU A 214 -4.24 -19.37 -2.37
CA LEU A 214 -5.43 -20.02 -2.91
C LEU A 214 -5.24 -20.50 -4.35
N GLU A 215 -4.42 -19.81 -5.15
CA GLU A 215 -4.09 -20.19 -6.52
C GLU A 215 -3.27 -21.47 -6.65
N ARG A 216 -2.61 -21.89 -5.58
CA ARG A 216 -1.81 -23.11 -5.53
C ARG A 216 -2.58 -24.34 -5.01
N LEU A 217 -3.86 -24.16 -4.71
CA LEU A 217 -4.72 -25.17 -4.10
C LEU A 217 -5.81 -25.60 -5.08
N GLY A 218 -6.08 -26.91 -5.12
CA GLY A 218 -7.29 -27.45 -5.74
C GLY A 218 -8.53 -27.08 -4.93
N ASP A 219 -9.71 -27.32 -5.45
CA ASP A 219 -10.96 -26.84 -4.84
C ASP A 219 -11.19 -27.40 -3.43
N GLU A 220 -10.95 -28.68 -3.19
CA GLU A 220 -11.05 -29.31 -1.87
C GLU A 220 -10.04 -28.73 -0.88
N GLU A 221 -8.77 -28.63 -1.29
CA GLU A 221 -7.72 -28.03 -0.45
C GLU A 221 -8.01 -26.57 -0.13
N ARG A 222 -8.54 -25.83 -1.09
CA ARG A 222 -8.94 -24.41 -0.90
C ARG A 222 -10.05 -24.30 0.15
N CYS A 223 -11.06 -25.16 0.09
CA CYS A 223 -12.13 -25.21 1.07
C CYS A 223 -11.56 -25.51 2.47
N GLU A 224 -10.68 -26.51 2.58
CA GLU A 224 -10.09 -26.90 3.86
C GLU A 224 -9.15 -25.81 4.41
N PHE A 225 -8.30 -25.21 3.57
CA PHE A 225 -7.41 -24.11 3.94
C PHE A 225 -8.23 -22.93 4.52
N LEU A 226 -9.27 -22.51 3.79
CA LEU A 226 -10.14 -21.42 4.23
C LEU A 226 -10.91 -21.76 5.51
N ALA A 227 -11.34 -23.01 5.68
CA ALA A 227 -12.01 -23.45 6.91
C ALA A 227 -11.08 -23.36 8.13
N ARG A 228 -9.83 -23.85 8.00
CA ARG A 228 -8.82 -23.76 9.06
C ARG A 228 -8.47 -22.31 9.37
N TYR A 229 -8.25 -21.49 8.34
CA TYR A 229 -7.94 -20.09 8.49
C TYR A 229 -9.08 -19.31 9.18
N ARG A 230 -10.34 -19.50 8.75
CA ARG A 230 -11.51 -18.88 9.36
C ARG A 230 -11.71 -19.30 10.81
N ASN A 231 -11.42 -20.56 11.13
CA ASN A 231 -11.49 -21.05 12.52
C ASN A 231 -10.43 -20.36 13.40
N GLY A 232 -9.21 -20.20 12.90
CA GLY A 232 -8.16 -19.45 13.60
C GLY A 232 -8.55 -17.99 13.83
N LEU A 233 -9.17 -17.35 12.83
CA LEU A 233 -9.64 -15.97 12.93
C LEU A 233 -10.71 -15.79 14.01
N LYS A 234 -11.63 -16.73 14.21
CA LYS A 234 -12.63 -16.68 15.28
C LYS A 234 -11.99 -16.58 16.67
N ASN A 235 -10.87 -17.27 16.87
CA ASN A 235 -10.15 -17.25 18.14
C ASN A 235 -9.33 -15.97 18.33
N ALA A 236 -8.71 -15.48 17.26
CA ALA A 236 -7.85 -14.29 17.30
C ALA A 236 -8.63 -12.97 17.28
N TYR A 237 -9.81 -12.97 16.68
CA TYR A 237 -10.69 -11.82 16.54
C TYR A 237 -12.13 -12.17 16.98
N PRO A 238 -12.38 -12.28 18.30
CA PRO A 238 -13.70 -12.63 18.82
C PRO A 238 -14.73 -11.57 18.43
N ALA A 239 -15.95 -12.04 18.16
CA ALA A 239 -17.06 -11.14 17.89
C ALA A 239 -17.52 -10.44 19.18
N GLN A 240 -17.94 -9.20 19.06
CA GLN A 240 -18.64 -8.44 20.10
C GLN A 240 -20.05 -9.04 20.33
N PRO A 241 -20.76 -8.66 21.41
CA PRO A 241 -22.11 -9.17 21.70
C PRO A 241 -23.13 -8.93 20.58
N ASP A 242 -22.92 -7.91 19.74
CA ASP A 242 -23.76 -7.60 18.58
C ASP A 242 -23.35 -8.37 17.30
N GLY A 243 -22.36 -9.26 17.39
CA GLY A 243 -21.82 -10.00 16.25
C GLY A 243 -20.72 -9.30 15.47
N THR A 244 -20.45 -8.03 15.78
CA THR A 244 -19.39 -7.24 15.11
C THR A 244 -18.00 -7.74 15.51
N THR A 245 -17.10 -7.83 14.54
CA THR A 245 -15.67 -8.07 14.79
C THR A 245 -14.86 -6.81 14.58
N LEU A 246 -14.10 -6.41 15.59
CA LEU A 246 -13.22 -5.24 15.51
C LEU A 246 -11.88 -5.65 14.90
N PHE A 247 -11.67 -5.29 13.64
CA PHE A 247 -10.46 -5.60 12.91
C PHE A 247 -9.48 -4.44 12.94
N ALA A 248 -8.43 -4.55 13.77
CA ALA A 248 -7.35 -3.60 13.84
C ALA A 248 -6.42 -3.77 12.62
N TYR A 249 -6.18 -2.67 11.90
CA TYR A 249 -5.38 -2.65 10.68
C TYR A 249 -4.33 -1.54 10.73
N PRO A 250 -3.11 -1.84 11.24
CA PRO A 250 -2.04 -0.86 11.33
C PRO A 250 -1.48 -0.51 9.95
N ARG A 251 -1.15 0.76 9.78
CA ARG A 251 -0.57 1.33 8.56
C ARG A 251 0.55 2.30 8.90
N LEU A 252 1.62 2.26 8.10
CA LEU A 252 2.71 3.22 8.13
C LEU A 252 2.48 4.26 7.04
N PHE A 253 2.68 5.52 7.40
CA PHE A 253 2.54 6.68 6.54
C PHE A 253 3.83 7.47 6.50
N MET A 254 4.10 8.10 5.38
CA MET A 254 5.19 9.04 5.23
C MET A 254 4.89 10.11 4.19
N VAL A 255 5.26 11.33 4.51
CA VAL A 255 5.22 12.49 3.62
C VAL A 255 6.59 13.16 3.68
N ALA A 256 7.29 13.22 2.55
CA ALA A 256 8.61 13.84 2.46
C ALA A 256 8.60 14.92 1.39
N VAL A 257 9.06 16.11 1.75
CA VAL A 257 9.21 17.26 0.85
C VAL A 257 10.66 17.28 0.34
N LYS A 258 10.85 17.28 -0.97
CA LYS A 258 12.19 17.34 -1.55
C LYS A 258 12.87 18.67 -1.26
N ALA A 259 14.12 18.62 -0.85
CA ALA A 259 14.94 19.81 -0.67
C ALA A 259 15.20 20.54 -2.01
N LYS A 260 15.31 21.86 -1.97
CA LYS A 260 15.77 22.67 -3.11
C LYS A 260 17.22 22.37 -3.41
N ALA A 261 17.59 22.37 -4.69
CA ALA A 261 19.00 22.26 -5.08
C ALA A 261 19.81 23.41 -4.43
N GLY A 262 20.83 23.07 -3.65
CA GLY A 262 21.67 24.06 -2.97
C GLY A 262 21.32 24.39 -1.51
N ALA A 263 20.23 23.83 -0.96
CA ALA A 263 19.98 23.90 0.47
C ALA A 263 20.96 22.93 1.18
N ARG A 264 22.04 23.46 1.78
CA ARG A 264 22.89 22.68 2.69
C ARG A 264 22.02 22.25 3.87
N LEU A 265 21.98 20.95 4.13
CA LEU A 265 21.48 20.44 5.41
C LEU A 265 22.27 21.13 6.52
N ALA A 266 21.58 21.88 7.38
CA ALA A 266 22.18 22.49 8.56
C ALA A 266 22.50 21.36 9.54
N SER A 267 23.70 20.79 9.45
CA SER A 267 24.34 20.02 10.53
C SER A 267 25.76 19.62 10.13
N ASP A 268 26.72 20.52 10.39
CA ASP A 268 28.01 20.12 10.90
C ASP A 268 28.33 21.07 12.05
N PRO A 269 28.45 20.60 13.30
CA PRO A 269 29.05 21.40 14.34
C PRO A 269 30.53 21.54 13.96
N THR A 270 30.96 22.77 13.72
CA THR A 270 32.38 23.13 13.59
C THR A 270 33.13 22.53 14.75
N PRO A 271 34.22 21.77 14.54
CA PRO A 271 35.09 21.42 15.64
C PRO A 271 35.70 22.71 16.19
N SER A 272 35.41 23.00 17.45
CA SER A 272 36.07 24.05 18.21
C SER A 272 37.55 23.71 18.33
N ALA A 273 38.34 24.64 17.86
CA ALA A 273 39.80 24.63 18.02
C ALA A 273 40.20 24.73 19.51
#